data_c30f1b4ce1250d3d6ec5abc7e6b86f5d
#
_entry.id   c30f1b4ce1250d3d6ec5abc7e6b86f5d
#
_cell.length_a   1.000
_cell.length_b   1.000
_cell.length_c   1.000
_cell.angle_alpha   90.00
_cell.angle_beta   90.00
_cell.angle_gamma   90.00
#
_symmetry.space_group_name_H-M   'P 1'
#
loop_
_entity.id
_entity.type
_entity.pdbx_description
1 polymer ?
#
loop_
_entity_poly.entity_id
_entity_poly.type
_entity_poly.pdbx_seq_one_letter_code
_entity_poly.pdbx_strand_id
1 'polypeptide(L)'
;QRAITIECASDKVEPYIMYELVYAKLIDLCTDICRRNGKKKLLWLGDKEKSLSYEPKDDEMLITVHRWFANKSCPGNWLYARLGELAEKVTAQLGGGNAEVIPSGMQAREFANLSEAQVVAKVGALFTADQKKSGILASVSMAQFILESGYGKSELAQGANNCFGMKKSLSGNTWGGSTWDG
;
A
#
# COMPACT_ATOMS: atom_id res chain seq x y z
N GLN A 1 20.25 -14.08 2.17
CA GLN A 1 18.84 -13.72 1.85
C GLN A 1 18.31 -12.81 2.94
N ARG A 2 17.52 -11.80 2.56
CA ARG A 2 16.83 -10.89 3.50
C ARG A 2 15.35 -11.26 3.50
N ALA A 3 14.77 -11.49 4.67
CA ALA A 3 13.34 -11.70 4.82
C ALA A 3 12.65 -10.38 5.22
N ILE A 4 11.45 -10.16 4.71
CA ILE A 4 10.56 -9.09 5.15
C ILE A 4 9.50 -9.75 6.02
N THR A 5 9.38 -9.31 7.26
CA THR A 5 8.41 -9.83 8.21
C THR A 5 7.20 -8.90 8.27
N ILE A 6 6.01 -9.48 8.24
CA ILE A 6 4.75 -8.74 8.33
C ILE A 6 3.95 -9.31 9.50
N GLU A 7 3.46 -8.42 10.36
CA GLU A 7 2.50 -8.74 11.41
C GLU A 7 1.15 -8.13 11.07
N CYS A 8 0.07 -8.89 11.27
CA CYS A 8 -1.27 -8.49 10.89
C CYS A 8 -2.21 -8.54 12.08
N ALA A 9 -3.11 -7.56 12.18
CA ALA A 9 -4.20 -7.60 13.15
C ALA A 9 -5.22 -8.68 12.80
N SER A 10 -5.69 -9.41 13.80
CA SER A 10 -6.71 -10.45 13.69
C SER A 10 -7.50 -10.58 14.99
N ASP A 11 -8.50 -11.43 15.01
CA ASP A 11 -9.17 -11.85 16.25
C ASP A 11 -8.17 -12.51 17.22
N LYS A 12 -8.51 -12.51 18.51
CA LYS A 12 -7.65 -13.02 19.58
C LYS A 12 -7.66 -14.55 19.71
N VAL A 13 -8.62 -15.21 19.06
CA VAL A 13 -8.85 -16.67 19.17
C VAL A 13 -8.82 -17.34 17.79
N GLU A 14 -8.45 -18.62 17.77
CA GLU A 14 -8.53 -19.43 16.55
C GLU A 14 -9.95 -19.37 15.93
N PRO A 15 -10.04 -19.26 14.59
CA PRO A 15 -8.96 -19.36 13.59
C PRO A 15 -8.19 -18.06 13.31
N TYR A 16 -8.26 -17.06 14.20
CA TYR A 16 -7.63 -15.73 14.07
C TYR A 16 -8.14 -15.00 12.81
N ILE A 17 -9.45 -14.80 12.73
CA ILE A 17 -10.12 -14.18 11.59
C ILE A 17 -9.59 -12.74 11.43
N MET A 18 -9.26 -12.37 10.21
CA MET A 18 -8.94 -10.99 9.87
C MET A 18 -10.17 -10.28 9.32
N TYR A 19 -10.34 -9.00 9.66
CA TYR A 19 -11.33 -8.16 8.99
C TYR A 19 -10.96 -8.01 7.50
N GLU A 20 -11.97 -7.96 6.65
CA GLU A 20 -11.78 -7.85 5.19
C GLU A 20 -10.88 -6.68 4.81
N LEU A 21 -11.01 -5.52 5.49
CA LEU A 21 -10.18 -4.36 5.26
C LEU A 21 -8.69 -4.65 5.57
N VAL A 22 -8.40 -5.39 6.65
CA VAL A 22 -7.02 -5.77 7.00
C VAL A 22 -6.44 -6.71 5.96
N TYR A 23 -7.24 -7.67 5.48
CA TYR A 23 -6.82 -8.60 4.43
C TYR A 23 -6.58 -7.90 3.10
N ALA A 24 -7.44 -6.96 2.71
CA ALA A 24 -7.25 -6.13 1.53
C ALA A 24 -5.95 -5.30 1.61
N LYS A 25 -5.69 -4.68 2.78
CA LYS A 25 -4.45 -3.93 3.01
C LYS A 25 -3.21 -4.81 3.02
N LEU A 26 -3.30 -6.05 3.47
CA LEU A 26 -2.21 -7.01 3.36
C LEU A 26 -1.88 -7.32 1.89
N ILE A 27 -2.87 -7.48 1.03
CA ILE A 27 -2.67 -7.66 -0.42
C ILE A 27 -2.00 -6.42 -1.03
N ASP A 28 -2.49 -5.21 -0.72
CA ASP A 28 -1.90 -3.95 -1.19
C ASP A 28 -0.43 -3.83 -0.75
N LEU A 29 -0.14 -4.11 0.52
CA LEU A 29 1.22 -4.07 1.08
C LEU A 29 2.16 -5.07 0.41
N CYS A 30 1.72 -6.32 0.25
CA CYS A 30 2.51 -7.35 -0.43
C CYS A 30 2.78 -6.98 -1.90
N THR A 31 1.80 -6.39 -2.58
CA THR A 31 1.95 -5.91 -3.96
C THR A 31 2.98 -4.78 -4.05
N ASP A 32 2.92 -3.81 -3.13
CA ASP A 32 3.88 -2.71 -3.06
C ASP A 32 5.31 -3.21 -2.76
N ILE A 33 5.44 -4.11 -1.79
CA ILE A 33 6.72 -4.76 -1.46
C ILE A 33 7.30 -5.46 -2.69
N CYS A 34 6.49 -6.24 -3.41
CA CYS A 34 6.95 -6.92 -4.63
C CYS A 34 7.42 -5.92 -5.69
N ARG A 35 6.64 -4.86 -5.96
CA ARG A 35 7.00 -3.81 -6.93
C ARG A 35 8.33 -3.14 -6.60
N ARG A 36 8.51 -2.70 -5.34
CA ARG A 36 9.74 -2.04 -4.89
C ARG A 36 10.98 -2.93 -4.99
N ASN A 37 10.79 -4.24 -4.94
CA ASN A 37 11.86 -5.22 -5.07
C ASN A 37 11.98 -5.81 -6.48
N GLY A 38 11.32 -5.22 -7.49
CA GLY A 38 11.37 -5.67 -8.89
C GLY A 38 10.72 -7.05 -9.12
N LYS A 39 9.85 -7.49 -8.21
CA LYS A 39 9.20 -8.79 -8.30
C LYS A 39 7.89 -8.69 -9.07
N LYS A 40 7.66 -9.68 -9.94
CA LYS A 40 6.45 -9.80 -10.77
C LYS A 40 5.51 -10.90 -10.28
N LYS A 41 5.98 -11.70 -9.33
CA LYS A 41 5.23 -12.85 -8.84
C LYS A 41 5.43 -13.03 -7.34
N LEU A 42 4.34 -13.28 -6.64
CA LEU A 42 4.36 -13.74 -5.26
C LEU A 42 3.93 -15.20 -5.24
N LEU A 43 4.69 -16.07 -4.61
CA LEU A 43 4.47 -17.51 -4.61
C LEU A 43 4.08 -18.00 -3.21
N TRP A 44 3.12 -18.91 -3.17
CA TRP A 44 2.79 -19.73 -2.02
C TRP A 44 2.81 -21.19 -2.43
N LEU A 45 3.76 -21.99 -1.92
CA LEU A 45 3.89 -23.39 -2.28
C LEU A 45 3.12 -24.34 -1.34
N GLY A 46 2.58 -23.81 -0.23
CA GLY A 46 1.72 -24.54 0.70
C GLY A 46 2.43 -25.60 1.55
N ASP A 47 3.70 -25.85 1.30
CA ASP A 47 4.51 -26.89 1.92
C ASP A 47 5.85 -26.33 2.39
N LYS A 48 6.26 -26.69 3.62
CA LYS A 48 7.49 -26.21 4.24
C LYS A 48 8.74 -26.65 3.48
N GLU A 49 8.86 -27.93 3.20
CA GLU A 49 10.07 -28.50 2.60
C GLU A 49 10.25 -28.01 1.17
N LYS A 50 9.16 -28.00 0.40
CA LYS A 50 9.15 -27.44 -0.96
C LYS A 50 9.53 -25.97 -0.94
N SER A 51 8.99 -25.19 -0.01
CA SER A 51 9.29 -23.76 0.07
C SER A 51 10.73 -23.47 0.47
N LEU A 52 11.31 -24.28 1.36
CA LEU A 52 12.68 -24.07 1.83
C LEU A 52 13.73 -24.57 0.83
N SER A 53 13.38 -25.53 -0.02
CA SER A 53 14.24 -26.01 -1.12
C SER A 53 14.07 -25.26 -2.42
N TYR A 54 13.04 -24.41 -2.52
CA TYR A 54 12.78 -23.62 -3.73
C TYR A 54 13.73 -22.43 -3.83
N GLU A 55 14.34 -22.27 -4.99
CA GLU A 55 15.14 -21.10 -5.34
C GLU A 55 14.29 -20.14 -6.19
N PRO A 56 13.76 -19.03 -5.60
CA PRO A 56 12.96 -18.09 -6.36
C PRO A 56 13.77 -17.42 -7.48
N LYS A 57 13.17 -17.29 -8.65
CA LYS A 57 13.76 -16.52 -9.76
C LYS A 57 13.87 -15.05 -9.40
N ASP A 58 14.62 -14.30 -10.21
CA ASP A 58 14.87 -12.87 -9.96
C ASP A 58 13.58 -12.04 -9.87
N ASP A 59 12.53 -12.44 -10.57
CA ASP A 59 11.23 -11.77 -10.57
C ASP A 59 10.19 -12.40 -9.62
N GLU A 60 10.59 -13.37 -8.81
CA GLU A 60 9.71 -14.07 -7.86
C GLU A 60 10.03 -13.72 -6.41
N MET A 61 9.02 -13.70 -5.56
CA MET A 61 9.12 -13.64 -4.10
C MET A 61 8.29 -14.76 -3.50
N LEU A 62 8.79 -15.37 -2.44
CA LEU A 62 8.17 -16.53 -1.80
C LEU A 62 7.65 -16.17 -0.41
N ILE A 63 6.42 -16.62 -0.11
CA ILE A 63 5.85 -16.55 1.23
C ILE A 63 6.32 -17.73 2.05
N THR A 64 6.76 -17.43 3.28
CA THR A 64 6.97 -18.41 4.34
C THR A 64 6.21 -17.98 5.59
N VAL A 65 5.99 -18.89 6.53
CA VAL A 65 5.18 -18.61 7.72
C VAL A 65 5.90 -19.03 8.99
N HIS A 66 5.66 -18.29 10.06
CA HIS A 66 6.36 -18.47 11.33
C HIS A 66 6.18 -19.87 11.93
N ARG A 67 5.00 -20.50 11.79
CA ARG A 67 4.72 -21.85 12.29
C ARG A 67 5.64 -22.95 11.69
N TRP A 68 6.30 -22.66 10.58
CA TRP A 68 7.26 -23.60 9.99
C TRP A 68 8.62 -23.60 10.69
N PHE A 69 8.94 -22.55 11.43
CA PHE A 69 10.25 -22.33 12.04
C PHE A 69 10.23 -22.40 13.58
N ALA A 70 9.04 -22.25 14.18
CA ALA A 70 8.88 -22.26 15.62
C ALA A 70 7.52 -22.86 16.00
N ASN A 71 7.37 -23.28 17.26
CA ASN A 71 6.10 -23.75 17.81
C ASN A 71 5.17 -22.55 18.07
N LYS A 72 4.58 -22.02 17.00
CA LYS A 72 3.68 -20.87 16.98
C LYS A 72 2.47 -21.14 16.10
N SER A 73 1.32 -20.52 16.41
CA SER A 73 0.11 -20.60 15.60
C SER A 73 0.13 -19.68 14.38
N CYS A 74 1.02 -18.67 14.38
CA CYS A 74 1.14 -17.65 13.31
C CYS A 74 1.35 -18.30 11.92
N PRO A 75 0.57 -17.87 10.91
CA PRO A 75 -0.30 -16.68 10.81
C PRO A 75 -1.76 -16.90 11.23
N GLY A 76 -2.06 -17.98 11.94
CA GLY A 76 -3.42 -18.43 12.22
C GLY A 76 -4.03 -19.24 11.08
N ASN A 77 -5.03 -20.06 11.39
CA ASN A 77 -5.58 -20.98 10.39
C ASN A 77 -6.39 -20.25 9.32
N TRP A 78 -7.02 -19.13 9.66
CA TRP A 78 -7.79 -18.34 8.71
C TRP A 78 -6.91 -17.77 7.58
N LEU A 79 -5.79 -17.13 7.93
CA LEU A 79 -4.88 -16.56 6.93
C LEU A 79 -4.08 -17.66 6.24
N TYR A 80 -3.66 -18.71 6.97
CA TYR A 80 -2.92 -19.83 6.39
C TYR A 80 -3.69 -20.46 5.21
N ALA A 81 -5.00 -20.67 5.37
CA ALA A 81 -5.85 -21.23 4.33
C ALA A 81 -6.00 -20.30 3.10
N ARG A 82 -5.68 -19.01 3.24
CA ARG A 82 -5.85 -17.97 2.21
C ARG A 82 -4.55 -17.47 1.58
N LEU A 83 -3.41 -18.01 2.01
CA LEU A 83 -2.11 -17.56 1.47
C LEU A 83 -1.95 -17.85 -0.03
N GLY A 84 -2.56 -18.91 -0.55
CA GLY A 84 -2.62 -19.18 -1.99
C GLY A 84 -3.39 -18.10 -2.73
N GLU A 85 -4.61 -17.81 -2.29
CA GLU A 85 -5.45 -16.75 -2.83
C GLU A 85 -4.76 -15.37 -2.76
N LEU A 86 -4.10 -15.07 -1.62
CA LEU A 86 -3.33 -13.85 -1.45
C LEU A 86 -2.22 -13.75 -2.49
N ALA A 87 -1.44 -14.81 -2.68
CA ALA A 87 -0.35 -14.85 -3.66
C ALA A 87 -0.85 -14.66 -5.09
N GLU A 88 -1.99 -15.28 -5.45
CA GLU A 88 -2.64 -15.10 -6.75
C GLU A 88 -3.11 -13.67 -6.96
N LYS A 89 -3.80 -13.08 -5.97
CA LYS A 89 -4.28 -11.69 -6.05
C LYS A 89 -3.12 -10.69 -6.20
N VAL A 90 -2.05 -10.86 -5.42
CA VAL A 90 -0.84 -10.02 -5.53
C VAL A 90 -0.20 -10.19 -6.90
N THR A 91 -0.05 -11.42 -7.39
CA THR A 91 0.53 -11.69 -8.70
C THR A 91 -0.33 -11.11 -9.83
N ALA A 92 -1.65 -11.20 -9.74
CA ALA A 92 -2.56 -10.56 -10.68
C ALA A 92 -2.39 -9.03 -10.70
N GLN A 93 -2.24 -8.39 -9.55
CA GLN A 93 -1.97 -6.95 -9.44
C GLN A 93 -0.57 -6.56 -9.97
N LEU A 94 0.37 -7.49 -9.99
CA LEU A 94 1.72 -7.26 -10.54
C LEU A 94 1.79 -7.49 -12.05
N GLY A 95 1.04 -8.46 -12.58
CA GLY A 95 1.04 -8.83 -14.01
C GLY A 95 -0.11 -8.23 -14.83
N GLY A 96 -1.16 -7.79 -14.18
CA GLY A 96 -2.28 -7.12 -14.80
C GLY A 96 -1.97 -5.64 -15.05
N GLY A 97 -1.59 -5.29 -16.25
CA GLY A 97 -1.76 -3.94 -16.72
C GLY A 97 -3.24 -3.59 -16.74
N ASN A 98 -3.71 -3.11 -15.66
CA ASN A 98 -4.86 -2.26 -15.32
C ASN A 98 -5.03 -2.27 -13.79
N ALA A 99 -3.93 -2.13 -13.02
CA ALA A 99 -4.05 -1.25 -11.89
C ALA A 99 -4.55 0.06 -12.52
N GLU A 100 -5.72 0.55 -12.12
CA GLU A 100 -5.93 2.00 -12.22
C GLU A 100 -4.59 2.59 -11.83
N VAL A 101 -3.90 3.14 -12.80
CA VAL A 101 -2.67 3.87 -12.57
C VAL A 101 -3.14 5.00 -11.68
N ILE A 102 -3.04 4.80 -10.37
CA ILE A 102 -2.92 5.98 -9.50
C ILE A 102 -1.68 6.60 -10.07
N PRO A 103 -1.78 7.75 -10.74
CA PRO A 103 -0.62 8.36 -11.32
C PRO A 103 0.35 8.58 -10.17
N SER A 104 1.34 7.69 -10.03
CA SER A 104 2.43 7.90 -9.11
C SER A 104 3.15 9.10 -9.68
N GLY A 105 2.85 10.28 -9.12
CA GLY A 105 3.50 11.48 -9.56
C GLY A 105 2.62 12.62 -10.03
N MET A 106 1.32 12.65 -9.70
CA MET A 106 0.59 13.91 -9.88
C MET A 106 1.31 14.99 -9.07
N GLN A 107 1.79 16.02 -9.75
CA GLN A 107 2.52 17.10 -9.13
C GLN A 107 1.58 18.29 -8.95
N ALA A 108 1.56 18.90 -7.76
CA ALA A 108 0.72 20.06 -7.50
C ALA A 108 1.00 21.23 -8.48
N ARG A 109 2.24 21.33 -9.00
CA ARG A 109 2.58 22.30 -10.05
C ARG A 109 1.75 22.17 -11.33
N GLU A 110 1.16 20.99 -11.59
CA GLU A 110 0.23 20.80 -12.71
C GLU A 110 -1.09 21.54 -12.51
N PHE A 111 -1.40 21.96 -11.29
CA PHE A 111 -2.63 22.68 -10.96
C PHE A 111 -2.50 24.19 -11.09
N ALA A 112 -1.29 24.73 -11.23
CA ALA A 112 -1.02 26.16 -11.19
C ALA A 112 -1.94 26.97 -12.11
N ASN A 113 -2.16 26.49 -13.33
CA ASN A 113 -2.95 27.17 -14.37
C ASN A 113 -4.38 26.61 -14.54
N LEU A 114 -4.79 25.66 -13.68
CA LEU A 114 -6.12 25.08 -13.77
C LEU A 114 -7.13 25.91 -12.97
N SER A 115 -8.39 25.96 -13.42
CA SER A 115 -9.47 26.44 -12.59
C SER A 115 -9.73 25.49 -11.42
N GLU A 116 -10.37 25.97 -10.36
CA GLU A 116 -10.74 25.14 -9.20
C GLU A 116 -11.55 23.90 -9.62
N ALA A 117 -12.54 24.10 -10.50
CA ALA A 117 -13.36 23.01 -11.03
C ALA A 117 -12.51 21.97 -11.79
N GLN A 118 -11.52 22.40 -12.56
CA GLN A 118 -10.61 21.49 -13.27
C GLN A 118 -9.70 20.72 -12.30
N VAL A 119 -9.22 21.37 -11.23
CA VAL A 119 -8.45 20.70 -10.18
C VAL A 119 -9.31 19.65 -9.49
N VAL A 120 -10.52 20.00 -9.05
CA VAL A 120 -11.45 19.06 -8.41
C VAL A 120 -11.75 17.86 -9.31
N ALA A 121 -12.03 18.09 -10.60
CA ALA A 121 -12.26 17.02 -11.57
C ALA A 121 -11.02 16.10 -11.71
N LYS A 122 -9.81 16.67 -11.72
CA LYS A 122 -8.56 15.95 -11.89
C LYS A 122 -8.22 15.07 -10.66
N VAL A 123 -8.40 15.59 -9.45
CA VAL A 123 -8.06 14.86 -8.21
C VAL A 123 -9.21 13.99 -7.68
N GLY A 124 -10.45 14.25 -8.10
CA GLY A 124 -11.65 13.60 -7.59
C GLY A 124 -11.61 12.08 -7.73
N ALA A 125 -11.14 11.58 -8.87
CA ALA A 125 -10.98 10.14 -9.11
C ALA A 125 -9.98 9.49 -8.13
N LEU A 126 -8.92 10.20 -7.75
CA LEU A 126 -7.92 9.73 -6.78
C LEU A 126 -8.53 9.56 -5.40
N PHE A 127 -9.28 10.55 -4.91
CA PHE A 127 -9.94 10.47 -3.61
C PHE A 127 -11.07 9.43 -3.59
N THR A 128 -11.78 9.26 -4.70
CA THR A 128 -12.78 8.19 -4.83
C THR A 128 -12.13 6.79 -4.81
N ALA A 129 -10.99 6.64 -5.47
CA ALA A 129 -10.22 5.40 -5.44
C ALA A 129 -9.63 5.14 -4.05
N ASP A 130 -9.12 6.18 -3.36
CA ASP A 130 -8.62 6.07 -2.00
C ASP A 130 -9.74 5.73 -1.01
N GLN A 131 -10.93 6.31 -1.13
CA GLN A 131 -12.08 5.97 -0.30
C GLN A 131 -12.38 4.46 -0.30
N LYS A 132 -12.29 3.82 -1.47
CA LYS A 132 -12.51 2.37 -1.59
C LYS A 132 -11.48 1.55 -0.81
N LYS A 133 -10.28 2.09 -0.60
CA LYS A 133 -9.16 1.43 0.07
C LYS A 133 -9.07 1.79 1.54
N SER A 134 -9.16 3.07 1.86
CA SER A 134 -8.95 3.61 3.21
C SER A 134 -10.23 3.63 4.05
N GLY A 135 -11.41 3.64 3.41
CA GLY A 135 -12.69 3.90 4.07
C GLY A 135 -12.92 5.37 4.42
N ILE A 136 -11.96 6.26 4.17
CA ILE A 136 -12.11 7.70 4.37
C ILE A 136 -12.95 8.25 3.22
N LEU A 137 -14.00 9.02 3.53
CA LEU A 137 -14.86 9.60 2.51
C LEU A 137 -14.07 10.52 1.57
N ALA A 138 -14.23 10.33 0.27
CA ALA A 138 -13.56 11.15 -0.75
C ALA A 138 -13.84 12.64 -0.57
N SER A 139 -15.05 13.02 -0.13
CA SER A 139 -15.42 14.40 0.18
C SER A 139 -14.61 14.99 1.33
N VAL A 140 -14.26 14.21 2.33
CA VAL A 140 -13.43 14.65 3.48
C VAL A 140 -12.00 14.90 3.00
N SER A 141 -11.39 13.95 2.28
CA SER A 141 -10.05 14.10 1.73
C SER A 141 -9.97 15.27 0.73
N MET A 142 -11.01 15.45 -0.08
CA MET A 142 -11.12 16.59 -1.01
C MET A 142 -11.20 17.91 -0.27
N ALA A 143 -12.05 18.02 0.77
CA ALA A 143 -12.18 19.24 1.56
C ALA A 143 -10.86 19.60 2.25
N GLN A 144 -10.17 18.60 2.83
CA GLN A 144 -8.88 18.81 3.45
C GLN A 144 -7.83 19.28 2.42
N PHE A 145 -7.74 18.63 1.25
CA PHE A 145 -6.87 19.06 0.16
C PHE A 145 -7.13 20.51 -0.24
N ILE A 146 -8.39 20.91 -0.40
CA ILE A 146 -8.76 22.28 -0.76
C ILE A 146 -8.32 23.27 0.32
N LEU A 147 -8.64 22.98 1.59
CA LEU A 147 -8.36 23.88 2.71
C LEU A 147 -6.85 24.04 2.97
N GLU A 148 -6.10 22.93 2.96
CA GLU A 148 -4.68 22.93 3.28
C GLU A 148 -3.80 23.47 2.14
N SER A 149 -4.20 23.26 0.90
CA SER A 149 -3.35 23.59 -0.25
C SER A 149 -3.90 24.67 -1.19
N GLY A 150 -5.11 25.20 -0.93
CA GLY A 150 -5.75 26.10 -1.86
C GLY A 150 -5.86 25.50 -3.26
N TYR A 151 -6.48 24.33 -3.38
CA TYR A 151 -6.55 23.56 -4.64
C TYR A 151 -5.18 23.16 -5.21
N GLY A 152 -4.20 22.85 -4.33
CA GLY A 152 -2.86 22.52 -4.72
C GLY A 152 -2.02 23.70 -5.22
N LYS A 153 -2.44 24.93 -4.97
CA LYS A 153 -1.80 26.17 -5.48
C LYS A 153 -0.98 26.90 -4.43
N SER A 154 -1.01 26.48 -3.16
CA SER A 154 -0.16 27.07 -2.13
C SER A 154 1.31 26.87 -2.46
N GLU A 155 2.18 27.72 -1.93
CA GLU A 155 3.63 27.65 -2.11
C GLU A 155 4.18 26.27 -1.70
N LEU A 156 3.74 25.78 -0.54
CA LEU A 156 4.11 24.46 -0.03
C LEU A 156 3.67 23.33 -0.98
N ALA A 157 2.48 23.42 -1.55
CA ALA A 157 2.00 22.45 -2.53
C ALA A 157 2.82 22.50 -3.82
N GLN A 158 3.07 23.68 -4.35
CA GLN A 158 3.80 23.88 -5.61
C GLN A 158 5.28 23.53 -5.49
N GLY A 159 5.93 23.90 -4.38
CA GLY A 159 7.37 23.65 -4.16
C GLY A 159 7.68 22.24 -3.70
N ALA A 160 6.91 21.70 -2.76
CA ALA A 160 7.19 20.42 -2.12
C ALA A 160 6.20 19.30 -2.48
N ASN A 161 5.21 19.55 -3.34
CA ASN A 161 4.09 18.64 -3.60
C ASN A 161 3.32 18.23 -2.32
N ASN A 162 3.36 19.09 -1.29
CA ASN A 162 2.75 18.84 0.01
C ASN A 162 1.36 19.50 0.08
N CYS A 163 0.36 18.77 -0.39
CA CYS A 163 -1.02 19.26 -0.46
C CYS A 163 -1.82 19.11 0.85
N PHE A 164 -1.22 18.53 1.90
CA PHE A 164 -1.91 18.26 3.17
C PHE A 164 -1.19 18.89 4.38
N GLY A 165 -0.27 19.81 4.17
CA GLY A 165 0.41 20.51 5.24
C GLY A 165 1.25 19.62 6.16
N MET A 166 1.73 18.48 5.66
CA MET A 166 2.51 17.54 6.47
C MET A 166 3.83 18.17 6.90
N LYS A 167 4.11 18.14 8.20
CA LYS A 167 5.30 18.77 8.78
C LYS A 167 6.48 17.80 8.84
N LYS A 168 7.68 18.32 8.56
CA LYS A 168 8.96 17.62 8.68
C LYS A 168 9.24 17.17 10.12
N SER A 169 9.00 18.06 11.08
CA SER A 169 9.34 17.85 12.49
C SER A 169 8.09 17.52 13.30
N LEU A 170 7.74 16.25 13.34
CA LEU A 170 6.72 15.74 14.25
C LEU A 170 7.38 14.72 15.17
N SER A 171 7.13 14.80 16.49
CA SER A 171 7.60 13.79 17.44
C SER A 171 7.11 12.40 17.01
N GLY A 172 8.04 11.46 16.84
CA GLY A 172 7.73 10.11 16.32
C GLY A 172 7.65 10.01 14.79
N ASN A 173 7.97 11.07 14.04
CA ASN A 173 8.03 11.00 12.59
C ASN A 173 9.22 10.14 12.14
N THR A 174 8.95 9.11 11.36
CA THR A 174 9.96 8.21 10.76
C THR A 174 10.25 8.53 9.29
N TRP A 175 9.77 9.68 8.78
CA TRP A 175 10.00 10.10 7.40
C TRP A 175 11.49 10.31 7.13
N GLY A 176 12.05 9.50 6.21
CA GLY A 176 13.45 9.59 5.78
C GLY A 176 13.63 10.14 4.36
N GLY A 177 12.57 10.70 3.76
CA GLY A 177 12.62 11.30 2.43
C GLY A 177 13.11 12.75 2.44
N SER A 178 13.17 13.34 1.24
CA SER A 178 13.54 14.75 1.07
C SER A 178 12.54 15.67 1.76
N THR A 179 13.03 16.76 2.31
CA THR A 179 12.22 17.81 2.92
C THR A 179 12.40 19.13 2.17
N TRP A 180 11.38 19.96 2.22
CA TRP A 180 11.39 21.29 1.64
C TRP A 180 11.46 22.32 2.80
N ASP A 181 12.39 23.25 2.71
CA ASP A 181 12.67 24.20 3.78
C ASP A 181 12.26 25.67 3.43
N GLY A 182 11.46 25.86 2.34
CA GLY A 182 10.87 27.15 1.96
C GLY A 182 11.75 27.98 1.06
#